data_86e71c6f27c506d1bd62cbb69b1587bc
#
_entry.id   86e71c6f27c506d1bd62cbb69b1587bc
#
_cell.length_a   1.000
_cell.length_b   1.000
_cell.length_c   1.000
_cell.angle_alpha   90.00
_cell.angle_beta   90.00
_cell.angle_gamma   90.00
#
_symmetry.space_group_name_H-M   'P 1'
#
loop_
_entity.id
_entity.type
_entity.pdbx_description
1 polymer ?
#
loop_
_entity_poly.entity_id
_entity_poly.type
_entity_poly.pdbx_seq_one_letter_code
_entity_poly.pdbx_strand_id
1 'polypeptide(L)'
;MRIKSILALALVALAMTNCSPLNITSFNATSNGVEYKYEVIVPLTNFVRVTAITPADQLTGEVVIPSTVNYDGTNYVVSQIGKSAFEGYSGITEMTIPSTISVIEEKAFRNCTALREINTPQPLSTIGDYAFEGCSSLENYSLQASISKLGEGCFRNCMSLTNVTFPTSLNNIPAKAFEGCTALEEIYIDRNMLTIGSKAFFGCATVTDFTCLTPTPPTANSDTFEGMDANLPVTVPMANIEQYRTAIGWSYFANYQGQ
;
A
#
# COMPACT_ATOMS: atom_id res chain seq x y z
N MET A 1 3.77 8.65 48.14
CA MET A 1 5.24 8.50 48.22
C MET A 1 5.74 7.37 47.32
N ARG A 2 5.54 7.43 46.02
CA ARG A 2 5.98 6.39 45.03
C ARG A 2 6.33 6.92 43.62
N ILE A 3 6.57 8.21 43.44
CA ILE A 3 6.90 8.82 42.15
C ILE A 3 8.41 9.17 42.01
N LYS A 4 9.17 9.11 43.12
CA LYS A 4 10.61 9.47 43.10
C LYS A 4 11.55 8.35 42.73
N SER A 5 11.07 7.07 42.64
CA SER A 5 11.94 5.92 42.37
C SER A 5 12.11 5.62 40.87
N ILE A 6 11.25 6.11 39.99
CA ILE A 6 11.32 5.82 38.55
C ILE A 6 12.28 6.77 37.84
N LEU A 7 12.41 8.02 38.33
CA LEU A 7 13.39 8.97 37.77
C LEU A 7 14.86 8.65 38.11
N ALA A 8 15.08 7.98 39.23
CA ALA A 8 16.43 7.63 39.68
C ALA A 8 17.03 6.44 38.90
N LEU A 9 16.21 5.53 38.36
CA LEU A 9 16.71 4.41 37.54
C LEU A 9 17.09 4.85 36.11
N ALA A 10 16.43 5.88 35.59
CA ALA A 10 16.76 6.42 34.28
C ALA A 10 18.07 7.21 34.26
N LEU A 11 18.45 7.82 35.41
CA LEU A 11 19.71 8.58 35.51
C LEU A 11 20.93 7.71 35.75
N VAL A 12 20.79 6.51 36.32
CA VAL A 12 21.92 5.61 36.56
C VAL A 12 22.32 4.83 35.32
N ALA A 13 21.39 4.58 34.37
CA ALA A 13 21.68 3.98 33.09
C ALA A 13 22.45 4.93 32.13
N LEU A 14 22.37 6.26 32.38
CA LEU A 14 23.05 7.27 31.55
C LEU A 14 24.52 7.51 31.95
N ALA A 15 24.99 6.94 33.07
CA ALA A 15 26.34 7.17 33.60
C ALA A 15 27.35 6.08 33.27
N MET A 16 26.96 5.01 32.52
CA MET A 16 27.86 3.90 32.22
C MET A 16 28.25 3.74 30.75
N THR A 17 27.89 4.66 29.88
CA THR A 17 28.47 4.70 28.52
C THR A 17 28.89 6.12 28.22
N ASN A 18 30.19 6.33 28.05
CA ASN A 18 30.78 7.54 27.47
C ASN A 18 30.44 7.66 25.96
N CYS A 19 29.22 7.32 25.57
CA CYS A 19 28.63 7.66 24.30
C CYS A 19 27.43 8.55 24.61
N SER A 20 27.57 9.87 24.35
CA SER A 20 26.39 10.69 24.09
C SER A 20 25.52 9.89 23.14
N PRO A 21 24.21 9.70 23.41
CA PRO A 21 23.35 9.16 22.39
C PRO A 21 23.47 10.12 21.21
N LEU A 22 24.22 9.69 20.18
CA LEU A 22 24.28 10.39 18.92
C LEU A 22 22.81 10.54 18.51
N ASN A 23 22.37 11.77 18.36
CA ASN A 23 21.01 12.08 17.89
C ASN A 23 21.01 11.79 16.38
N ILE A 24 21.29 10.49 16.05
CA ILE A 24 21.34 10.00 14.67
C ILE A 24 19.92 10.10 14.14
N THR A 25 19.71 11.00 13.20
CA THR A 25 18.44 11.16 12.51
C THR A 25 18.41 10.38 11.19
N SER A 26 19.59 10.16 10.58
CA SER A 26 19.75 9.37 9.36
C SER A 26 21.18 8.92 9.14
N PHE A 27 21.36 7.84 8.36
CA PHE A 27 22.66 7.32 7.92
C PHE A 27 22.50 6.58 6.59
N ASN A 28 23.62 6.36 5.90
CA ASN A 28 23.65 5.55 4.68
C ASN A 28 24.31 4.20 4.96
N ALA A 29 23.83 3.16 4.32
CA ALA A 29 24.49 1.85 4.32
C ALA A 29 24.12 1.07 3.05
N THR A 30 25.00 0.17 2.64
CA THR A 30 24.81 -0.70 1.48
C THR A 30 24.31 -2.07 1.94
N SER A 31 23.28 -2.59 1.26
CA SER A 31 22.82 -3.97 1.43
C SER A 31 22.55 -4.58 0.07
N ASN A 32 23.07 -5.80 -0.17
CA ASN A 32 22.92 -6.53 -1.43
C ASN A 32 23.29 -5.70 -2.68
N GLY A 33 24.33 -4.85 -2.57
CA GLY A 33 24.79 -3.99 -3.66
C GLY A 33 23.96 -2.71 -3.87
N VAL A 34 22.89 -2.52 -3.13
CA VAL A 34 22.05 -1.31 -3.18
C VAL A 34 22.42 -0.39 -2.02
N GLU A 35 22.69 0.87 -2.32
CA GLU A 35 22.92 1.90 -1.30
C GLU A 35 21.59 2.52 -0.88
N TYR A 36 21.37 2.55 0.43
CA TYR A 36 20.14 3.09 1.04
C TYR A 36 20.46 4.20 2.02
N LYS A 37 19.59 5.19 2.10
CA LYS A 37 19.46 6.10 3.23
C LYS A 37 18.45 5.52 4.21
N TYR A 38 18.83 5.47 5.48
CA TYR A 38 17.98 5.05 6.59
C TYR A 38 17.69 6.26 7.47
N GLU A 39 16.43 6.52 7.74
CA GLU A 39 15.98 7.62 8.60
C GLU A 39 15.33 7.05 9.86
N VAL A 40 15.75 7.50 11.04
CA VAL A 40 15.16 7.09 12.31
C VAL A 40 13.76 7.69 12.42
N ILE A 41 12.75 6.82 12.56
CA ILE A 41 11.33 7.21 12.53
C ILE A 41 10.93 7.92 13.83
N VAL A 42 11.37 7.35 14.96
CA VAL A 42 11.08 7.89 16.29
C VAL A 42 12.40 8.02 17.05
N PRO A 43 12.75 9.20 17.57
CA PRO A 43 13.97 9.38 18.36
C PRO A 43 14.07 8.36 19.50
N LEU A 44 15.29 7.88 19.76
CA LEU A 44 15.61 6.87 20.78
C LEU A 44 15.02 5.47 20.53
N THR A 45 14.58 5.20 19.29
CA THR A 45 14.19 3.86 18.84
C THR A 45 15.14 3.35 17.76
N ASN A 46 15.14 2.03 17.56
CA ASN A 46 15.94 1.41 16.51
C ASN A 46 15.08 1.11 15.24
N PHE A 47 13.98 1.83 15.05
CA PHE A 47 13.14 1.68 13.86
C PHE A 47 13.50 2.74 12.83
N VAL A 48 13.72 2.29 11.59
CA VAL A 48 14.07 3.16 10.47
C VAL A 48 13.14 2.96 9.28
N ARG A 49 12.98 4.03 8.48
CA ARG A 49 12.48 3.94 7.11
C ARG A 49 13.66 3.86 6.15
N VAL A 50 13.45 3.19 5.04
CA VAL A 50 14.44 3.02 3.99
C VAL A 50 14.06 3.83 2.75
N THR A 51 15.06 4.43 2.09
CA THR A 51 14.96 5.07 0.78
C THR A 51 16.18 4.64 -0.04
N ALA A 52 15.98 4.20 -1.29
CA ALA A 52 17.10 3.91 -2.18
C ALA A 52 17.79 5.21 -2.60
N ILE A 53 19.12 5.19 -2.65
CA ILE A 53 19.95 6.30 -3.16
C ILE A 53 20.89 5.86 -4.28
N THR A 54 21.02 4.55 -4.56
CA THR A 54 21.60 4.07 -5.80
C THR A 54 20.83 4.68 -6.97
N PRO A 55 21.49 5.28 -7.97
CA PRO A 55 20.79 5.87 -9.11
C PRO A 55 19.84 4.89 -9.79
N ALA A 56 18.66 5.38 -10.21
CA ALA A 56 17.58 4.54 -10.74
C ALA A 56 17.96 3.78 -12.01
N ASP A 57 18.85 4.33 -12.83
CA ASP A 57 19.39 3.71 -14.05
C ASP A 57 20.41 2.59 -13.78
N GLN A 58 20.91 2.50 -12.53
CA GLN A 58 21.87 1.48 -12.09
C GLN A 58 21.19 0.34 -11.31
N LEU A 59 19.92 0.47 -10.95
CA LEU A 59 19.20 -0.53 -10.16
C LEU A 59 18.16 -1.23 -11.02
N THR A 60 18.44 -2.48 -11.39
CA THR A 60 17.62 -3.29 -12.28
C THR A 60 17.45 -4.70 -11.73
N GLY A 61 16.38 -5.39 -12.17
CA GLY A 61 16.12 -6.77 -11.75
C GLY A 61 15.50 -6.88 -10.37
N GLU A 62 15.86 -7.92 -9.63
CA GLU A 62 15.36 -8.18 -8.28
C GLU A 62 16.03 -7.27 -7.25
N VAL A 63 15.23 -6.69 -6.36
CA VAL A 63 15.69 -5.90 -5.20
C VAL A 63 15.14 -6.50 -3.92
N VAL A 64 16.04 -6.78 -2.98
CA VAL A 64 15.70 -7.32 -1.65
C VAL A 64 15.95 -6.26 -0.60
N ILE A 65 14.91 -5.80 0.09
CA ILE A 65 15.03 -4.86 1.20
C ILE A 65 15.46 -5.63 2.46
N PRO A 66 16.52 -5.20 3.17
CA PRO A 66 16.93 -5.86 4.39
C PRO A 66 15.92 -5.64 5.53
N SER A 67 15.74 -6.65 6.39
CA SER A 67 14.92 -6.51 7.60
C SER A 67 15.59 -5.69 8.69
N THR A 68 16.94 -5.70 8.71
CA THR A 68 17.77 -4.99 9.69
C THR A 68 19.00 -4.44 9.03
N VAL A 69 19.55 -3.38 9.59
CA VAL A 69 20.84 -2.81 9.20
C VAL A 69 21.66 -2.48 10.44
N ASN A 70 22.96 -2.82 10.42
CA ASN A 70 23.89 -2.42 11.48
C ASN A 70 24.56 -1.10 11.12
N TYR A 71 24.53 -0.15 12.04
CA TYR A 71 25.25 1.10 11.91
C TYR A 71 25.88 1.47 13.26
N ASP A 72 27.20 1.65 13.26
CA ASP A 72 28.00 1.98 14.45
C ASP A 72 27.71 1.04 15.64
N GLY A 73 27.67 -0.28 15.39
CA GLY A 73 27.42 -1.31 16.40
C GLY A 73 25.95 -1.42 16.86
N THR A 74 25.05 -0.58 16.38
CA THR A 74 23.62 -0.63 16.68
C THR A 74 22.86 -1.29 15.54
N ASN A 75 22.00 -2.25 15.88
CA ASN A 75 21.08 -2.87 14.92
C ASN A 75 19.78 -2.07 14.84
N TYR A 76 19.45 -1.60 13.64
CA TYR A 76 18.19 -0.93 13.33
C TYR A 76 17.26 -1.85 12.57
N VAL A 77 15.97 -1.82 12.90
CA VAL A 77 14.93 -2.57 12.22
C VAL A 77 14.31 -1.72 11.11
N VAL A 78 14.34 -2.21 9.88
CA VAL A 78 13.71 -1.54 8.74
C VAL A 78 12.22 -1.83 8.79
N SER A 79 11.41 -0.85 9.16
CA SER A 79 9.97 -1.01 9.43
C SER A 79 9.06 -0.25 8.49
N GLN A 80 9.60 0.64 7.66
CA GLN A 80 8.85 1.41 6.66
C GLN A 80 9.66 1.58 5.38
N ILE A 81 8.95 1.63 4.25
CA ILE A 81 9.49 2.11 2.97
C ILE A 81 9.12 3.58 2.87
N GLY A 82 10.13 4.44 2.76
CA GLY A 82 9.98 5.88 2.85
C GLY A 82 9.27 6.50 1.64
N LYS A 83 8.87 7.75 1.80
CA LYS A 83 8.26 8.55 0.73
C LYS A 83 9.19 8.60 -0.49
N SER A 84 8.62 8.31 -1.67
CA SER A 84 9.34 8.28 -2.95
C SER A 84 10.58 7.37 -2.96
N ALA A 85 10.66 6.37 -2.08
CA ALA A 85 11.87 5.55 -1.84
C ALA A 85 12.44 4.92 -3.11
N PHE A 86 11.58 4.51 -4.04
CA PHE A 86 11.94 3.91 -5.33
C PHE A 86 11.21 4.59 -6.49
N GLU A 87 10.80 5.85 -6.33
CA GLU A 87 10.07 6.57 -7.39
C GLU A 87 10.91 6.66 -8.68
N GLY A 88 10.36 6.18 -9.81
CA GLY A 88 11.01 6.23 -11.11
C GLY A 88 12.05 5.13 -11.36
N TYR A 89 12.20 4.16 -10.46
CA TYR A 89 13.10 3.03 -10.67
C TYR A 89 12.51 2.03 -11.68
N SER A 90 12.51 2.40 -12.94
CA SER A 90 11.87 1.68 -14.04
C SER A 90 12.57 0.37 -14.45
N GLY A 91 13.74 0.06 -13.90
CA GLY A 91 14.49 -1.17 -14.17
C GLY A 91 14.25 -2.29 -13.15
N ILE A 92 13.61 -2.00 -12.02
CA ILE A 92 13.29 -3.03 -11.00
C ILE A 92 12.16 -3.89 -11.53
N THR A 93 12.38 -5.22 -11.57
CA THR A 93 11.35 -6.18 -12.04
C THR A 93 10.66 -6.92 -10.90
N GLU A 94 11.35 -7.13 -9.79
CA GLU A 94 10.86 -7.84 -8.61
C GLU A 94 11.31 -7.13 -7.34
N MET A 95 10.45 -7.12 -6.32
CA MET A 95 10.75 -6.53 -5.02
C MET A 95 10.39 -7.48 -3.89
N THR A 96 11.40 -7.86 -3.09
CA THR A 96 11.19 -8.62 -1.86
C THR A 96 11.22 -7.70 -0.65
N ILE A 97 10.08 -7.62 0.05
CA ILE A 97 9.88 -6.79 1.25
C ILE A 97 9.90 -7.68 2.49
N PRO A 98 10.71 -7.36 3.52
CA PRO A 98 10.78 -8.17 4.74
C PRO A 98 9.53 -8.01 5.63
N SER A 99 9.25 -9.02 6.46
CA SER A 99 8.12 -9.03 7.39
C SER A 99 8.19 -7.98 8.52
N THR A 100 9.24 -7.19 8.57
CA THR A 100 9.38 -6.05 9.48
C THR A 100 8.68 -4.78 8.97
N ILE A 101 8.34 -4.71 7.66
CA ILE A 101 7.70 -3.56 7.04
C ILE A 101 6.20 -3.55 7.36
N SER A 102 5.73 -2.47 7.95
CA SER A 102 4.31 -2.23 8.25
C SER A 102 3.68 -1.09 7.42
N VAL A 103 4.50 -0.24 6.82
CA VAL A 103 4.05 0.94 6.04
C VAL A 103 4.86 1.08 4.76
N ILE A 104 4.16 1.26 3.66
CA ILE A 104 4.69 1.78 2.40
C ILE A 104 4.16 3.22 2.28
N GLU A 105 5.07 4.20 2.27
CA GLU A 105 4.70 5.62 2.27
C GLU A 105 4.30 6.13 0.87
N GLU A 106 3.92 7.42 0.83
CA GLU A 106 3.50 8.13 -0.39
C GLU A 106 4.52 7.96 -1.53
N LYS A 107 4.05 7.59 -2.73
CA LYS A 107 4.85 7.46 -3.97
C LYS A 107 6.03 6.49 -3.90
N ALA A 108 6.07 5.60 -2.90
CA ALA A 108 7.25 4.76 -2.63
C ALA A 108 7.76 4.00 -3.86
N PHE A 109 6.88 3.51 -4.73
CA PHE A 109 7.19 2.79 -5.97
C PHE A 109 6.58 3.45 -7.21
N ARG A 110 6.24 4.75 -7.13
CA ARG A 110 5.63 5.46 -8.25
C ARG A 110 6.49 5.34 -9.50
N ASN A 111 5.87 4.97 -10.64
CA ASN A 111 6.54 4.80 -11.93
C ASN A 111 7.67 3.74 -11.95
N CYS A 112 7.60 2.72 -11.09
CA CYS A 112 8.39 1.49 -11.27
C CYS A 112 7.79 0.66 -12.40
N THR A 113 7.97 1.10 -13.64
CA THR A 113 7.21 0.59 -14.79
C THR A 113 7.51 -0.85 -15.16
N ALA A 114 8.69 -1.39 -14.81
CA ALA A 114 9.05 -2.79 -15.04
C ALA A 114 8.68 -3.72 -13.89
N LEU A 115 8.21 -3.19 -12.75
CA LEU A 115 7.87 -3.99 -11.56
C LEU A 115 6.68 -4.90 -11.87
N ARG A 116 6.93 -6.21 -11.89
CA ARG A 116 5.94 -7.25 -12.19
C ARG A 116 5.40 -7.90 -10.93
N GLU A 117 6.28 -8.10 -9.97
CA GLU A 117 5.97 -8.80 -8.74
C GLU A 117 6.56 -8.07 -7.53
N ILE A 118 5.76 -7.99 -6.48
CA ILE A 118 6.18 -7.49 -5.19
C ILE A 118 5.63 -8.41 -4.10
N ASN A 119 6.54 -9.05 -3.36
CA ASN A 119 6.17 -9.85 -2.22
C ASN A 119 5.98 -8.93 -1.00
N THR A 120 4.73 -8.75 -0.58
CA THR A 120 4.38 -7.96 0.60
C THR A 120 3.96 -8.88 1.73
N PRO A 121 4.83 -9.13 2.71
CA PRO A 121 4.49 -9.99 3.84
C PRO A 121 3.55 -9.30 4.82
N GLN A 122 2.88 -10.09 5.66
CA GLN A 122 2.28 -9.54 6.88
C GLN A 122 3.41 -9.12 7.84
N PRO A 123 3.33 -7.97 8.52
CA PRO A 123 2.13 -7.22 8.90
C PRO A 123 1.92 -5.88 8.15
N LEU A 124 2.10 -5.82 6.84
CA LEU A 124 1.85 -4.58 6.09
C LEU A 124 0.42 -4.10 6.36
N SER A 125 0.28 -2.90 6.91
CA SER A 125 -1.01 -2.32 7.32
C SER A 125 -1.44 -1.11 6.49
N THR A 126 -0.47 -0.41 5.89
CA THR A 126 -0.72 0.85 5.18
C THR A 126 0.02 0.91 3.86
N ILE A 127 -0.71 1.26 2.81
CA ILE A 127 -0.17 1.65 1.49
C ILE A 127 -0.53 3.12 1.30
N GLY A 128 0.46 3.97 1.14
CA GLY A 128 0.33 5.43 1.02
C GLY A 128 -0.21 5.91 -0.32
N ASP A 129 -0.44 7.23 -0.41
CA ASP A 129 -0.96 7.85 -1.61
C ASP A 129 -0.01 7.65 -2.79
N TYR A 130 -0.56 7.23 -3.94
CA TYR A 130 0.20 7.01 -5.19
C TYR A 130 1.37 6.03 -5.06
N ALA A 131 1.35 5.14 -4.05
CA ALA A 131 2.50 4.29 -3.73
C ALA A 131 2.95 3.41 -4.90
N PHE A 132 2.03 2.88 -5.69
CA PHE A 132 2.29 2.07 -6.89
C PHE A 132 1.75 2.73 -8.17
N GLU A 133 1.47 4.05 -8.15
CA GLU A 133 1.00 4.74 -9.36
C GLU A 133 1.97 4.52 -10.52
N GLY A 134 1.45 4.07 -11.67
CA GLY A 134 2.25 3.85 -12.88
C GLY A 134 3.16 2.61 -12.85
N CYS A 135 2.97 1.69 -11.90
CA CYS A 135 3.59 0.35 -11.96
C CYS A 135 2.88 -0.46 -13.06
N SER A 136 3.11 -0.09 -14.32
CA SER A 136 2.33 -0.55 -15.46
C SER A 136 2.49 -2.04 -15.77
N SER A 137 3.56 -2.68 -15.31
CA SER A 137 3.80 -4.12 -15.47
C SER A 137 3.36 -4.96 -14.26
N LEU A 138 2.81 -4.35 -13.20
CA LEU A 138 2.39 -5.08 -12.00
C LEU A 138 1.15 -5.92 -12.33
N GLU A 139 1.32 -7.24 -12.39
CA GLU A 139 0.28 -8.17 -12.84
C GLU A 139 -0.61 -8.64 -11.70
N ASN A 140 0.00 -8.96 -10.55
CA ASN A 140 -0.70 -9.52 -9.40
C ASN A 140 -0.30 -8.77 -8.13
N TYR A 141 -1.29 -8.36 -7.37
CA TYR A 141 -1.09 -7.80 -6.04
C TYR A 141 -2.17 -8.29 -5.08
N SER A 142 -1.79 -9.07 -4.08
CA SER A 142 -2.73 -9.54 -3.07
C SER A 142 -2.77 -8.56 -1.88
N LEU A 143 -3.92 -7.91 -1.69
CA LEU A 143 -4.17 -7.11 -0.50
C LEU A 143 -4.29 -8.03 0.72
N GLN A 144 -3.24 -8.07 1.55
CA GLN A 144 -3.17 -8.93 2.72
C GLN A 144 -4.23 -8.55 3.77
N ALA A 145 -4.65 -9.53 4.58
CA ALA A 145 -5.66 -9.34 5.64
C ALA A 145 -5.26 -8.29 6.70
N SER A 146 -3.98 -7.96 6.81
CA SER A 146 -3.46 -6.93 7.71
C SER A 146 -3.64 -5.50 7.18
N ILE A 147 -3.91 -5.33 5.86
CA ILE A 147 -4.06 -4.00 5.26
C ILE A 147 -5.37 -3.37 5.74
N SER A 148 -5.26 -2.25 6.41
CA SER A 148 -6.38 -1.47 6.96
C SER A 148 -6.49 -0.07 6.36
N LYS A 149 -5.48 0.36 5.58
CA LYS A 149 -5.46 1.68 4.96
C LYS A 149 -4.83 1.64 3.57
N LEU A 150 -5.58 2.15 2.59
CA LEU A 150 -5.09 2.49 1.25
C LEU A 150 -5.09 4.01 1.08
N GLY A 151 -4.10 4.54 0.38
CA GLY A 151 -4.00 5.94 -0.01
C GLY A 151 -4.66 6.25 -1.35
N GLU A 152 -4.90 7.54 -1.63
CA GLU A 152 -5.41 8.00 -2.92
C GLU A 152 -4.51 7.51 -4.06
N GLY A 153 -5.11 7.01 -5.14
CA GLY A 153 -4.39 6.60 -6.36
C GLY A 153 -3.32 5.55 -6.15
N CYS A 154 -3.39 4.75 -5.07
CA CYS A 154 -2.30 3.84 -4.67
C CYS A 154 -1.92 2.81 -5.74
N PHE A 155 -2.84 2.41 -6.62
CA PHE A 155 -2.61 1.54 -7.80
C PHE A 155 -3.04 2.21 -9.10
N ARG A 156 -3.10 3.55 -9.14
CA ARG A 156 -3.47 4.28 -10.35
C ARG A 156 -2.55 3.90 -11.52
N ASN A 157 -3.14 3.63 -12.70
CA ASN A 157 -2.40 3.24 -13.91
C ASN A 157 -1.52 1.98 -13.75
N CYS A 158 -1.90 1.04 -12.87
CA CYS A 158 -1.36 -0.32 -12.88
C CYS A 158 -2.04 -1.11 -14.02
N MET A 159 -1.59 -0.86 -15.24
CA MET A 159 -2.30 -1.29 -16.46
C MET A 159 -2.30 -2.80 -16.70
N SER A 160 -1.43 -3.56 -16.02
CA SER A 160 -1.36 -5.03 -16.12
C SER A 160 -2.05 -5.74 -14.94
N LEU A 161 -2.55 -4.99 -13.93
CA LEU A 161 -3.20 -5.59 -12.76
C LEU A 161 -4.52 -6.24 -13.15
N THR A 162 -4.65 -7.56 -12.92
CA THR A 162 -5.78 -8.36 -13.42
C THR A 162 -6.89 -8.56 -12.41
N ASN A 163 -6.59 -8.59 -11.12
CA ASN A 163 -7.59 -8.84 -10.09
C ASN A 163 -7.32 -8.04 -8.82
N VAL A 164 -8.36 -7.77 -8.05
CA VAL A 164 -8.29 -7.20 -6.72
C VAL A 164 -9.35 -7.78 -5.81
N THR A 165 -8.90 -8.29 -4.67
CA THR A 165 -9.76 -8.75 -3.57
C THR A 165 -9.50 -7.91 -2.35
N PHE A 166 -10.56 -7.31 -1.81
CA PHE A 166 -10.43 -6.43 -0.64
C PHE A 166 -10.60 -7.23 0.66
N PRO A 167 -9.63 -7.14 1.59
CA PRO A 167 -9.75 -7.79 2.88
C PRO A 167 -10.82 -7.13 3.74
N THR A 168 -11.41 -7.90 4.65
CA THR A 168 -12.46 -7.43 5.59
C THR A 168 -11.98 -6.34 6.57
N SER A 169 -10.67 -6.15 6.68
CA SER A 169 -10.03 -5.06 7.44
C SER A 169 -10.19 -3.68 6.79
N LEU A 170 -10.49 -3.64 5.46
CA LEU A 170 -10.73 -2.41 4.72
C LEU A 170 -12.23 -2.09 4.68
N ASN A 171 -12.57 -0.86 4.99
CA ASN A 171 -13.94 -0.32 4.87
C ASN A 171 -14.02 0.89 3.93
N ASN A 172 -12.91 1.29 3.33
CA ASN A 172 -12.85 2.41 2.40
C ASN A 172 -11.88 2.12 1.26
N ILE A 173 -12.33 2.28 0.01
CA ILE A 173 -11.50 2.37 -1.18
C ILE A 173 -11.33 3.85 -1.50
N PRO A 174 -10.11 4.40 -1.46
CA PRO A 174 -9.92 5.83 -1.66
C PRO A 174 -10.12 6.26 -3.10
N ALA A 175 -10.20 7.58 -3.32
CA ALA A 175 -10.31 8.15 -4.66
C ALA A 175 -9.17 7.68 -5.55
N LYS A 176 -9.47 7.39 -6.83
CA LYS A 176 -8.51 7.01 -7.88
C LYS A 176 -7.71 5.74 -7.59
N ALA A 177 -8.06 4.94 -6.56
CA ALA A 177 -7.22 3.83 -6.10
C ALA A 177 -6.80 2.89 -7.22
N PHE A 178 -7.69 2.59 -8.17
CA PHE A 178 -7.48 1.72 -9.34
C PHE A 178 -7.82 2.43 -10.66
N GLU A 179 -7.79 3.79 -10.68
CA GLU A 179 -8.03 4.56 -11.91
C GLU A 179 -7.05 4.12 -12.99
N GLY A 180 -7.57 3.73 -14.18
CA GLY A 180 -6.75 3.33 -15.31
C GLY A 180 -6.10 1.93 -15.20
N CYS A 181 -6.59 1.06 -14.32
CA CYS A 181 -6.21 -0.36 -14.31
C CYS A 181 -6.92 -1.09 -15.45
N THR A 182 -6.39 -0.93 -16.66
CA THR A 182 -7.08 -1.34 -17.91
C THR A 182 -7.08 -2.85 -18.17
N ALA A 183 -6.32 -3.65 -17.42
CA ALA A 183 -6.34 -5.11 -17.49
C ALA A 183 -7.16 -5.74 -16.36
N LEU A 184 -7.81 -4.94 -15.49
CA LEU A 184 -8.53 -5.46 -14.33
C LEU A 184 -9.78 -6.23 -14.79
N GLU A 185 -9.84 -7.53 -14.51
CA GLU A 185 -10.90 -8.45 -14.92
C GLU A 185 -11.88 -8.77 -13.78
N GLU A 186 -11.37 -8.85 -12.54
CA GLU A 186 -12.15 -9.25 -11.37
C GLU A 186 -12.09 -8.23 -10.24
N ILE A 187 -13.25 -7.88 -9.69
CA ILE A 187 -13.39 -7.05 -8.48
C ILE A 187 -14.25 -7.81 -7.48
N TYR A 188 -13.68 -8.12 -6.31
CA TYR A 188 -14.42 -8.73 -5.21
C TYR A 188 -14.39 -7.86 -3.97
N ILE A 189 -15.57 -7.41 -3.53
CA ILE A 189 -15.79 -6.59 -2.33
C ILE A 189 -16.66 -7.38 -1.34
N ASP A 190 -16.08 -7.70 -0.19
CA ASP A 190 -16.81 -8.38 0.89
C ASP A 190 -17.67 -7.38 1.71
N ARG A 191 -18.29 -7.86 2.76
CA ARG A 191 -19.44 -7.26 3.48
C ARG A 191 -19.18 -5.96 4.24
N ASN A 192 -17.93 -5.55 4.43
CA ASN A 192 -17.57 -4.45 5.33
C ASN A 192 -17.26 -3.11 4.63
N MET A 193 -17.37 -3.04 3.32
CA MET A 193 -17.07 -1.81 2.58
C MET A 193 -18.14 -0.74 2.83
N LEU A 194 -17.72 0.46 3.22
CA LEU A 194 -18.59 1.59 3.49
C LEU A 194 -18.55 2.65 2.38
N THR A 195 -17.37 2.88 1.81
CA THR A 195 -17.16 3.95 0.84
C THR A 195 -16.24 3.52 -0.30
N ILE A 196 -16.55 3.99 -1.51
CA ILE A 196 -15.69 3.87 -2.70
C ILE A 196 -15.54 5.27 -3.29
N GLY A 197 -14.33 5.77 -3.29
CA GLY A 197 -14.02 7.15 -3.65
C GLY A 197 -14.26 7.48 -5.13
N SER A 198 -14.24 8.78 -5.43
CA SER A 198 -14.33 9.31 -6.80
C SER A 198 -13.27 8.67 -7.69
N LYS A 199 -13.66 8.23 -8.89
CA LYS A 199 -12.79 7.60 -9.88
C LYS A 199 -12.03 6.36 -9.40
N ALA A 200 -12.49 5.70 -8.32
CA ALA A 200 -11.75 4.58 -7.76
C ALA A 200 -11.51 3.45 -8.77
N PHE A 201 -12.45 3.22 -9.70
CA PHE A 201 -12.36 2.25 -10.80
C PHE A 201 -12.56 2.89 -12.18
N PHE A 202 -12.29 4.20 -12.30
CA PHE A 202 -12.44 4.92 -13.56
C PHE A 202 -11.55 4.30 -14.65
N GLY A 203 -12.15 3.94 -15.78
CA GLY A 203 -11.43 3.39 -16.93
C GLY A 203 -11.01 1.92 -16.79
N CYS A 204 -11.53 1.18 -15.81
CA CYS A 204 -11.35 -0.29 -15.71
C CYS A 204 -12.27 -1.00 -16.71
N ALA A 205 -11.97 -0.88 -18.01
CA ALA A 205 -12.87 -1.28 -19.09
C ALA A 205 -12.96 -2.79 -19.33
N THR A 206 -12.05 -3.59 -18.77
CA THR A 206 -11.96 -5.04 -18.99
C THR A 206 -12.62 -5.87 -17.90
N VAL A 207 -13.21 -5.23 -16.88
CA VAL A 207 -13.88 -5.96 -15.80
C VAL A 207 -15.03 -6.78 -16.34
N THR A 208 -14.98 -8.09 -16.07
CA THR A 208 -16.02 -9.08 -16.47
C THR A 208 -16.70 -9.72 -15.26
N ASP A 209 -16.11 -9.65 -14.09
CA ASP A 209 -16.70 -10.13 -12.83
C ASP A 209 -16.62 -9.03 -11.76
N PHE A 210 -17.79 -8.58 -11.33
CA PHE A 210 -17.88 -7.61 -10.24
C PHE A 210 -18.84 -8.10 -9.17
N THR A 211 -18.29 -8.51 -8.05
CA THR A 211 -19.05 -8.97 -6.89
C THR A 211 -18.90 -7.98 -5.73
N CYS A 212 -20.04 -7.51 -5.19
CA CYS A 212 -20.10 -6.65 -4.01
C CYS A 212 -21.15 -7.17 -3.03
N LEU A 213 -20.70 -7.78 -1.94
CA LEU A 213 -21.58 -8.48 -0.97
C LEU A 213 -22.01 -7.61 0.22
N THR A 214 -21.81 -6.30 0.16
CA THR A 214 -22.27 -5.42 1.25
C THR A 214 -23.79 -5.36 1.28
N PRO A 215 -24.43 -5.50 2.47
CA PRO A 215 -25.90 -5.43 2.59
C PRO A 215 -26.46 -4.04 2.23
N THR A 216 -25.66 -3.00 2.38
CA THR A 216 -25.98 -1.64 1.95
C THR A 216 -24.98 -1.21 0.89
N PRO A 217 -25.43 -0.65 -0.25
CA PRO A 217 -24.49 -0.16 -1.26
C PRO A 217 -23.45 0.78 -0.64
N PRO A 218 -22.14 0.53 -0.79
CA PRO A 218 -21.13 1.49 -0.39
C PRO A 218 -21.38 2.86 -1.00
N THR A 219 -21.16 3.92 -0.25
CA THR A 219 -21.26 5.28 -0.80
C THR A 219 -20.26 5.43 -1.96
N ALA A 220 -20.74 5.83 -3.13
CA ALA A 220 -19.95 6.03 -4.34
C ALA A 220 -20.32 7.36 -5.01
N ASN A 221 -19.46 7.85 -5.90
CA ASN A 221 -19.70 9.03 -6.72
C ASN A 221 -20.14 8.62 -8.13
N SER A 222 -20.71 9.55 -8.89
CA SER A 222 -21.17 9.28 -10.26
C SER A 222 -20.03 8.85 -11.21
N ASP A 223 -18.79 9.24 -10.92
CA ASP A 223 -17.60 8.96 -11.71
C ASP A 223 -16.78 7.75 -11.20
N THR A 224 -17.26 7.10 -10.12
CA THR A 224 -16.51 6.00 -9.47
C THR A 224 -16.24 4.84 -10.43
N PHE A 225 -17.22 4.49 -11.27
CA PHE A 225 -17.19 3.34 -12.20
C PHE A 225 -17.18 3.76 -13.67
N GLU A 226 -17.03 5.06 -13.96
CA GLU A 226 -17.06 5.56 -15.33
C GLU A 226 -15.97 4.89 -16.19
N GLY A 227 -16.36 4.44 -17.39
CA GLY A 227 -15.47 3.72 -18.31
C GLY A 227 -15.48 2.19 -18.16
N MET A 228 -16.21 1.65 -17.18
CA MET A 228 -16.55 0.22 -17.13
C MET A 228 -17.73 -0.05 -18.07
N ASP A 229 -17.99 -1.32 -18.40
CA ASP A 229 -19.21 -1.69 -19.14
C ASP A 229 -20.44 -1.50 -18.25
N ALA A 230 -21.34 -0.58 -18.62
CA ALA A 230 -22.58 -0.33 -17.90
C ALA A 230 -23.56 -1.55 -17.90
N ASN A 231 -23.38 -2.52 -18.81
CA ASN A 231 -24.16 -3.76 -18.87
C ASN A 231 -23.48 -4.91 -18.13
N LEU A 232 -22.30 -4.69 -17.54
CA LEU A 232 -21.61 -5.69 -16.72
C LEU A 232 -22.58 -6.26 -15.67
N PRO A 233 -22.68 -7.61 -15.54
CA PRO A 233 -23.43 -8.21 -14.45
C PRO A 233 -22.74 -7.92 -13.11
N VAL A 234 -23.41 -7.19 -12.23
CA VAL A 234 -22.91 -6.90 -10.88
C VAL A 234 -23.63 -7.81 -9.88
N THR A 235 -22.87 -8.68 -9.24
CA THR A 235 -23.40 -9.59 -8.22
C THR A 235 -23.47 -8.89 -6.87
N VAL A 236 -24.69 -8.82 -6.30
CA VAL A 236 -24.97 -8.17 -5.01
C VAL A 236 -25.90 -9.06 -4.17
N PRO A 237 -26.07 -8.81 -2.85
CA PRO A 237 -27.04 -9.56 -2.06
C PRO A 237 -28.45 -9.41 -2.65
N MET A 238 -29.12 -10.54 -2.91
CA MET A 238 -30.45 -10.59 -3.59
C MET A 238 -31.46 -9.65 -2.96
N ALA A 239 -31.51 -9.58 -1.64
CA ALA A 239 -32.45 -8.72 -0.91
C ALA A 239 -32.23 -7.21 -1.10
N ASN A 240 -31.09 -6.80 -1.67
CA ASN A 240 -30.65 -5.41 -1.73
C ASN A 240 -30.53 -4.87 -3.17
N ILE A 241 -30.87 -5.65 -4.20
CA ILE A 241 -30.73 -5.27 -5.62
C ILE A 241 -31.33 -3.88 -5.90
N GLU A 242 -32.53 -3.60 -5.41
CA GLU A 242 -33.23 -2.32 -5.67
C GLU A 242 -32.52 -1.13 -5.00
N GLN A 243 -31.84 -1.36 -3.87
CA GLN A 243 -31.03 -0.34 -3.23
C GLN A 243 -29.80 0.01 -4.09
N TYR A 244 -29.14 -1.01 -4.68
CA TYR A 244 -28.03 -0.79 -5.59
C TYR A 244 -28.42 -0.06 -6.86
N ARG A 245 -29.57 -0.41 -7.48
CA ARG A 245 -30.08 0.24 -8.70
C ARG A 245 -30.32 1.73 -8.54
N THR A 246 -30.64 2.18 -7.33
CA THR A 246 -31.00 3.58 -7.06
C THR A 246 -29.90 4.37 -6.36
N ALA A 247 -28.86 3.70 -5.84
CA ALA A 247 -27.75 4.35 -5.15
C ALA A 247 -26.86 5.14 -6.13
N ILE A 248 -26.42 6.32 -5.70
CA ILE A 248 -25.48 7.16 -6.47
C ILE A 248 -24.22 6.36 -6.80
N GLY A 249 -23.72 6.47 -8.02
CA GLY A 249 -22.60 5.74 -8.56
C GLY A 249 -23.00 4.34 -9.02
N TRP A 250 -23.71 3.58 -8.21
CA TRP A 250 -24.17 2.24 -8.53
C TRP A 250 -25.24 2.21 -9.63
N SER A 251 -26.08 3.22 -9.72
CA SER A 251 -27.05 3.39 -10.83
C SER A 251 -26.39 3.49 -12.22
N TYR A 252 -25.06 3.50 -12.27
CA TYR A 252 -24.28 3.37 -13.50
C TYR A 252 -24.52 2.02 -14.20
N PHE A 253 -24.71 0.94 -13.42
CA PHE A 253 -24.89 -0.41 -13.95
C PHE A 253 -26.37 -0.72 -14.21
N ALA A 254 -26.65 -1.35 -15.35
CA ALA A 254 -28.00 -1.77 -15.74
C ALA A 254 -28.34 -3.21 -15.30
N ASN A 255 -27.33 -4.07 -15.08
CA ASN A 255 -27.51 -5.51 -14.89
C ASN A 255 -27.07 -5.95 -13.50
N TYR A 256 -28.01 -6.18 -12.58
CA TYR A 256 -27.76 -6.67 -11.24
C TYR A 256 -28.22 -8.12 -11.08
N GLN A 257 -27.37 -8.95 -10.49
CA GLN A 257 -27.63 -10.35 -10.15
C GLN A 257 -27.62 -10.53 -8.63
N GLY A 258 -28.52 -11.36 -8.14
CA GLY A 258 -28.61 -11.67 -6.72
C GLY A 258 -27.82 -12.91 -6.34
N GLN A 259 -27.10 -12.84 -5.22
CA GLN A 259 -26.48 -13.99 -4.57
C GLN A 259 -27.07 -14.20 -3.17
#